data_48e7920cac62b51a2ce742bc1a6d9976
#
_entry.id   48e7920cac62b51a2ce742bc1a6d9976
#
_cell.length_a   1.000
_cell.length_b   1.000
_cell.length_c   1.000
_cell.angle_alpha   90.00
_cell.angle_beta   90.00
_cell.angle_gamma   90.00
#
_symmetry.space_group_name_H-M   'P 1'
#
loop_
_entity.id
_entity.type
_entity.pdbx_description
1 polymer ?
#
loop_
_entity_poly.entity_id
_entity_poly.type
_entity_poly.pdbx_seq_one_letter_code
_entity_poly.pdbx_strand_id
1 'polypeptide(L)'
;MAKGVFERTKPHVNVGTIGHVDHGKTTLTAAMTAVQAARGLGSYKSYDEIAKASEKDGRRDPTKILTIATAHVEYETEKRHYAHIDCPGHADYVKNMITGAAQMDGAILVVSAADGPMPQTREHVLLARQVNVPNLVVFLNKTDLVDDPELLELVEMEVRELLNKYEFDGDNIPVIKGSATECLKAALEKREEGYKPIIELMDALDNNIPEPVREQDKPFLMPIEDVFSIKGRGTVGTGRIERGTVKVGDEVEIVGLHTKKNWKVVVTGVEMFNKTLDQGIAGDNVGCLLRGVEKQELERGMVLAKPGSITPHTEFLGEVYVLKKEEGGRHTPFFPNYRPQFYFRTTDVTGTIKELHARDGGKAEMCMPGDNIQMRVEIISPIAMEEGLRFAIREGGRTVGSGVVTKILQ
;
A
#
# COMPACT_ATOMS: atom_id res chain seq x y z
N MET A 1 -25.46 -3.10 19.46
CA MET A 1 -24.44 -3.70 20.35
C MET A 1 -23.31 -2.71 20.52
N ALA A 2 -22.76 -2.53 21.72
CA ALA A 2 -21.57 -1.69 21.93
C ALA A 2 -20.39 -2.35 21.19
N LYS A 3 -19.59 -1.54 20.48
CA LYS A 3 -18.37 -2.02 19.84
C LYS A 3 -17.35 -2.39 20.93
N GLY A 4 -16.56 -3.43 20.71
CA GLY A 4 -15.46 -3.77 21.61
C GLY A 4 -14.38 -2.68 21.62
N VAL A 5 -13.61 -2.60 22.69
CA VAL A 5 -12.42 -1.74 22.78
C VAL A 5 -11.23 -2.51 22.23
N PHE A 6 -10.40 -1.86 21.44
CA PHE A 6 -9.15 -2.45 20.95
C PHE A 6 -8.07 -2.32 22.04
N GLU A 7 -7.49 -3.44 22.45
CA GLU A 7 -6.37 -3.48 23.40
C GLU A 7 -5.08 -3.79 22.66
N ARG A 8 -4.07 -2.91 22.83
CA ARG A 8 -2.72 -3.10 22.24
C ARG A 8 -1.89 -4.01 23.14
N THR A 9 -1.99 -5.30 22.92
CA THR A 9 -1.21 -6.31 23.68
C THR A 9 0.07 -6.73 22.99
N LYS A 10 0.20 -6.47 21.69
CA LYS A 10 1.32 -6.89 20.82
C LYS A 10 1.74 -5.75 19.90
N PRO A 11 3.01 -5.73 19.43
CA PRO A 11 3.44 -4.82 18.37
C PRO A 11 2.55 -4.95 17.13
N HIS A 12 2.18 -3.81 16.55
CA HIS A 12 1.34 -3.75 15.36
C HIS A 12 2.16 -3.58 14.09
N VAL A 13 1.97 -4.46 13.10
CA VAL A 13 2.68 -4.47 11.83
C VAL A 13 1.68 -4.54 10.68
N ASN A 14 1.88 -3.68 9.67
CA ASN A 14 1.08 -3.68 8.45
C ASN A 14 1.80 -4.51 7.38
N VAL A 15 1.18 -5.58 6.93
CA VAL A 15 1.67 -6.38 5.81
C VAL A 15 0.64 -6.43 4.70
N GLY A 16 1.03 -6.85 3.51
CA GLY A 16 0.05 -7.06 2.46
C GLY A 16 0.53 -8.00 1.38
N THR A 17 -0.42 -8.51 0.60
CA THR A 17 -0.15 -9.37 -0.55
C THR A 17 0.01 -8.54 -1.82
N ILE A 18 1.11 -8.76 -2.55
CA ILE A 18 1.40 -8.20 -3.86
C ILE A 18 1.72 -9.33 -4.87
N GLY A 19 1.62 -9.05 -6.16
CA GLY A 19 1.91 -10.03 -7.21
C GLY A 19 0.87 -10.00 -8.33
N HIS A 20 1.06 -10.84 -9.33
CA HIS A 20 0.23 -10.87 -10.54
C HIS A 20 -1.24 -11.25 -10.26
N VAL A 21 -2.15 -10.86 -11.17
CA VAL A 21 -3.54 -11.34 -11.17
C VAL A 21 -3.54 -12.88 -11.25
N ASP A 22 -4.52 -13.52 -10.62
CA ASP A 22 -4.70 -14.98 -10.57
C ASP A 22 -3.55 -15.79 -9.91
N HIS A 23 -2.51 -15.16 -9.33
CA HIS A 23 -1.49 -15.86 -8.54
C HIS A 23 -1.98 -16.30 -7.15
N GLY A 24 -3.22 -15.94 -6.76
CA GLY A 24 -3.88 -16.43 -5.56
C GLY A 24 -3.67 -15.59 -4.31
N LYS A 25 -3.42 -14.27 -4.44
CA LYS A 25 -3.27 -13.33 -3.31
C LYS A 25 -4.43 -13.38 -2.31
N THR A 26 -5.64 -13.15 -2.80
CA THR A 26 -6.86 -13.17 -1.98
C THR A 26 -7.14 -14.55 -1.38
N THR A 27 -6.84 -15.63 -2.11
CA THR A 27 -6.94 -17.00 -1.59
C THR A 27 -5.93 -17.22 -0.45
N LEU A 28 -4.70 -16.72 -0.61
CA LEU A 28 -3.68 -16.78 0.45
C LEU A 28 -4.12 -15.99 1.68
N THR A 29 -4.65 -14.78 1.50
CA THR A 29 -5.19 -13.96 2.59
C THR A 29 -6.31 -14.70 3.34
N ALA A 30 -7.23 -15.34 2.62
CA ALA A 30 -8.28 -16.18 3.23
C ALA A 30 -7.69 -17.37 3.99
N ALA A 31 -6.69 -18.06 3.42
CA ALA A 31 -6.01 -19.19 4.08
C ALA A 31 -5.30 -18.74 5.37
N MET A 32 -4.60 -17.61 5.34
CA MET A 32 -3.94 -17.05 6.52
C MET A 32 -4.94 -16.76 7.65
N THR A 33 -6.07 -16.10 7.34
CA THR A 33 -7.10 -15.84 8.34
C THR A 33 -7.76 -17.12 8.87
N ALA A 34 -7.96 -18.15 8.02
CA ALA A 34 -8.52 -19.44 8.42
C ALA A 34 -7.59 -20.20 9.37
N VAL A 35 -6.29 -20.25 9.05
CA VAL A 35 -5.28 -20.91 9.88
C VAL A 35 -5.16 -20.24 11.24
N GLN A 36 -5.09 -18.89 11.26
CA GLN A 36 -5.01 -18.14 12.52
C GLN A 36 -6.29 -18.27 13.35
N ALA A 37 -7.46 -18.34 12.71
CA ALA A 37 -8.72 -18.63 13.42
C ALA A 37 -8.72 -20.06 14.01
N ALA A 38 -8.21 -21.07 13.29
CA ALA A 38 -8.09 -22.42 13.80
C ALA A 38 -7.15 -22.52 15.02
N ARG A 39 -6.14 -21.64 15.08
CA ARG A 39 -5.19 -21.51 16.22
C ARG A 39 -5.69 -20.57 17.33
N GLY A 40 -6.87 -19.97 17.19
CA GLY A 40 -7.40 -19.02 18.17
C GLY A 40 -6.75 -17.62 18.15
N LEU A 41 -6.04 -17.29 17.08
CA LEU A 41 -5.26 -16.06 16.90
C LEU A 41 -5.91 -15.07 15.91
N GLY A 42 -7.19 -15.20 15.66
CA GLY A 42 -7.93 -14.31 14.77
C GLY A 42 -9.31 -14.82 14.41
N SER A 43 -9.96 -14.17 13.46
CA SER A 43 -11.25 -14.59 12.91
C SER A 43 -11.13 -14.90 11.41
N TYR A 44 -11.71 -16.01 10.99
CA TYR A 44 -11.74 -16.38 9.57
C TYR A 44 -12.51 -15.35 8.74
N LYS A 45 -11.92 -14.97 7.62
CA LYS A 45 -12.53 -14.19 6.55
C LYS A 45 -12.52 -15.00 5.27
N SER A 46 -13.71 -15.27 4.73
CA SER A 46 -13.82 -16.03 3.50
C SER A 46 -13.32 -15.22 2.30
N TYR A 47 -12.94 -15.93 1.22
CA TYR A 47 -12.57 -15.30 -0.06
C TYR A 47 -13.62 -14.29 -0.52
N ASP A 48 -14.92 -14.67 -0.45
CA ASP A 48 -16.02 -13.80 -0.85
C ASP A 48 -16.17 -12.55 0.03
N GLU A 49 -15.90 -12.64 1.33
CA GLU A 49 -15.93 -11.47 2.22
C GLU A 49 -14.81 -10.49 1.88
N ILE A 50 -13.60 -11.00 1.63
CA ILE A 50 -12.43 -10.17 1.27
C ILE A 50 -12.67 -9.53 -0.11
N ALA A 51 -13.10 -10.30 -1.10
CA ALA A 51 -13.39 -9.81 -2.43
C ALA A 51 -14.54 -8.79 -2.46
N LYS A 52 -15.63 -9.01 -1.70
CA LYS A 52 -16.74 -8.06 -1.56
C LYS A 52 -16.36 -6.77 -0.83
N ALA A 53 -15.44 -6.82 0.11
CA ALA A 53 -14.93 -5.60 0.75
C ALA A 53 -14.25 -4.66 -0.25
N SER A 54 -13.76 -5.20 -1.38
CA SER A 54 -13.14 -4.45 -2.47
C SER A 54 -14.13 -3.94 -3.55
N GLU A 55 -15.41 -4.32 -3.51
CA GLU A 55 -16.42 -4.03 -4.58
C GLU A 55 -17.11 -2.66 -4.45
N LYS A 56 -16.53 -1.64 -3.84
CA LYS A 56 -17.23 -0.39 -3.48
C LYS A 56 -17.85 0.42 -4.64
N ASP A 57 -17.54 0.17 -5.91
CA ASP A 57 -17.96 1.02 -7.04
C ASP A 57 -18.86 0.35 -8.10
N GLY A 58 -19.52 -0.75 -7.78
CA GLY A 58 -20.66 -1.27 -8.60
C GLY A 58 -20.34 -1.72 -10.03
N ARG A 59 -19.08 -1.89 -10.41
CA ARG A 59 -18.67 -2.44 -11.71
C ARG A 59 -18.26 -3.88 -11.56
N ARG A 60 -19.22 -4.78 -11.75
CA ARG A 60 -19.00 -6.22 -11.74
C ARG A 60 -18.81 -6.74 -13.16
N ASP A 61 -17.70 -7.45 -13.42
CA ASP A 61 -17.69 -8.51 -14.42
C ASP A 61 -18.22 -9.78 -13.75
N PRO A 62 -19.43 -10.27 -14.11
CA PRO A 62 -20.03 -11.42 -13.45
C PRO A 62 -19.28 -12.73 -13.68
N THR A 63 -18.25 -12.72 -14.54
CA THR A 63 -17.47 -13.90 -14.91
C THR A 63 -16.12 -14.01 -14.18
N LYS A 64 -15.64 -12.92 -13.55
CA LYS A 64 -14.37 -12.92 -12.80
C LYS A 64 -14.51 -12.09 -11.53
N ILE A 65 -14.25 -12.70 -10.38
CA ILE A 65 -14.12 -12.00 -9.09
C ILE A 65 -12.70 -11.43 -9.02
N LEU A 66 -12.54 -10.13 -9.30
CA LEU A 66 -11.27 -9.42 -9.20
C LEU A 66 -11.30 -8.50 -7.97
N THR A 67 -10.19 -8.47 -7.23
CA THR A 67 -9.97 -7.47 -6.18
C THR A 67 -9.74 -6.10 -6.84
N ILE A 68 -10.68 -5.18 -6.67
CA ILE A 68 -10.67 -3.85 -7.29
C ILE A 68 -10.05 -2.80 -6.37
N ALA A 69 -10.46 -2.79 -5.11
CA ALA A 69 -9.91 -1.94 -4.06
C ALA A 69 -9.12 -2.77 -3.04
N THR A 70 -8.33 -2.11 -2.20
CA THR A 70 -7.64 -2.77 -1.10
C THR A 70 -8.64 -3.26 -0.06
N ALA A 71 -8.50 -4.52 0.38
CA ALA A 71 -9.25 -5.07 1.50
C ALA A 71 -8.33 -5.19 2.71
N HIS A 72 -8.87 -4.87 3.90
CA HIS A 72 -8.12 -4.94 5.16
C HIS A 72 -8.68 -6.04 6.04
N VAL A 73 -7.82 -6.95 6.50
CA VAL A 73 -8.15 -7.98 7.48
C VAL A 73 -7.15 -7.93 8.64
N GLU A 74 -7.54 -8.47 9.81
CA GLU A 74 -6.65 -8.57 10.97
C GLU A 74 -6.47 -10.03 11.40
N TYR A 75 -5.28 -10.35 11.89
CA TYR A 75 -4.95 -11.59 12.57
C TYR A 75 -3.72 -11.39 13.46
N GLU A 76 -3.42 -12.37 14.30
CA GLU A 76 -2.28 -12.33 15.20
C GLU A 76 -1.39 -13.56 15.03
N THR A 77 -0.13 -13.39 15.46
CA THR A 77 0.76 -14.49 15.85
C THR A 77 0.95 -14.46 17.36
N GLU A 78 1.77 -15.36 17.90
CA GLU A 78 2.16 -15.28 19.31
C GLU A 78 2.90 -13.96 19.62
N LYS A 79 3.63 -13.39 18.62
CA LYS A 79 4.52 -12.24 18.79
C LYS A 79 3.87 -10.92 18.40
N ARG A 80 2.98 -10.89 17.38
CA ARG A 80 2.55 -9.66 16.71
C ARG A 80 1.07 -9.65 16.37
N HIS A 81 0.53 -8.43 16.26
CA HIS A 81 -0.77 -8.16 15.63
C HIS A 81 -0.54 -7.63 14.22
N TYR A 82 -1.19 -8.22 13.24
CA TYR A 82 -1.07 -7.86 11.83
C TYR A 82 -2.35 -7.22 11.29
N ALA A 83 -2.20 -6.04 10.67
CA ALA A 83 -3.16 -5.55 9.69
C ALA A 83 -2.69 -6.02 8.31
N HIS A 84 -3.51 -6.77 7.59
CA HIS A 84 -3.19 -7.30 6.28
C HIS A 84 -3.99 -6.60 5.20
N ILE A 85 -3.29 -6.14 4.18
CA ILE A 85 -3.82 -5.39 3.04
C ILE A 85 -3.77 -6.29 1.81
N ASP A 86 -4.93 -6.76 1.35
CA ASP A 86 -5.02 -7.51 0.09
C ASP A 86 -5.05 -6.53 -1.08
N CYS A 87 -3.97 -6.49 -1.87
CA CYS A 87 -3.83 -5.57 -3.00
C CYS A 87 -4.38 -6.15 -4.30
N PRO A 88 -5.05 -5.33 -5.15
CA PRO A 88 -5.46 -5.76 -6.47
C PRO A 88 -4.25 -6.14 -7.33
N GLY A 89 -4.40 -7.19 -8.15
CA GLY A 89 -3.34 -7.66 -9.05
C GLY A 89 -3.43 -7.13 -10.47
N HIS A 90 -4.56 -6.56 -10.87
CA HIS A 90 -4.80 -6.15 -12.24
C HIS A 90 -4.19 -4.77 -12.55
N ALA A 91 -3.62 -4.62 -13.75
CA ALA A 91 -2.95 -3.39 -14.19
C ALA A 91 -3.85 -2.13 -14.11
N ASP A 92 -5.16 -2.26 -14.33
CA ASP A 92 -6.11 -1.15 -14.26
C ASP A 92 -6.26 -0.58 -12.84
N TYR A 93 -5.89 -1.35 -11.81
CA TYR A 93 -6.03 -0.98 -10.40
C TYR A 93 -4.71 -0.66 -9.70
N VAL A 94 -3.66 -0.42 -10.45
CA VAL A 94 -2.32 -0.10 -9.93
C VAL A 94 -2.33 1.09 -8.96
N LYS A 95 -3.21 2.07 -9.17
CA LYS A 95 -3.43 3.19 -8.23
C LYS A 95 -3.77 2.68 -6.81
N ASN A 96 -4.66 1.70 -6.71
CA ASN A 96 -5.06 1.11 -5.43
C ASN A 96 -3.93 0.25 -4.85
N MET A 97 -3.16 -0.43 -5.71
CA MET A 97 -1.96 -1.16 -5.30
C MET A 97 -0.89 -0.21 -4.71
N ILE A 98 -0.61 0.91 -5.36
CA ILE A 98 0.35 1.91 -4.83
C ILE A 98 -0.09 2.43 -3.46
N THR A 99 -1.37 2.78 -3.33
CA THR A 99 -1.92 3.24 -2.04
C THR A 99 -1.81 2.19 -0.95
N GLY A 100 -2.15 0.92 -1.27
CA GLY A 100 -2.02 -0.18 -0.33
C GLY A 100 -0.56 -0.45 0.05
N ALA A 101 0.34 -0.52 -0.94
CA ALA A 101 1.76 -0.77 -0.70
C ALA A 101 2.43 0.32 0.15
N ALA A 102 2.03 1.58 -0.03
CA ALA A 102 2.55 2.70 0.78
C ALA A 102 2.19 2.59 2.27
N GLN A 103 1.22 1.74 2.63
CA GLN A 103 0.81 1.50 4.01
C GLN A 103 1.54 0.31 4.66
N MET A 104 2.31 -0.47 3.90
CA MET A 104 2.93 -1.71 4.38
C MET A 104 4.26 -1.45 5.08
N ASP A 105 4.49 -2.17 6.16
CA ASP A 105 5.78 -2.30 6.85
C ASP A 105 6.58 -3.48 6.28
N GLY A 106 5.92 -4.36 5.53
CA GLY A 106 6.49 -5.46 4.77
C GLY A 106 5.44 -6.05 3.84
N ALA A 107 5.86 -6.80 2.81
CA ALA A 107 4.91 -7.40 1.88
C ALA A 107 5.19 -8.89 1.62
N ILE A 108 4.13 -9.61 1.24
CA ILE A 108 4.17 -10.99 0.78
C ILE A 108 4.07 -10.95 -0.75
N LEU A 109 5.14 -11.30 -1.42
CA LEU A 109 5.13 -11.48 -2.88
C LEU A 109 4.58 -12.86 -3.20
N VAL A 110 3.40 -12.90 -3.82
CA VAL A 110 2.75 -14.15 -4.22
C VAL A 110 3.03 -14.42 -5.69
N VAL A 111 3.70 -15.55 -5.95
CA VAL A 111 4.03 -16.01 -7.31
C VAL A 111 3.46 -17.41 -7.51
N SER A 112 2.80 -17.65 -8.63
CA SER A 112 2.35 -18.98 -9.01
C SER A 112 3.57 -19.84 -9.42
N ALA A 113 3.71 -21.01 -8.84
CA ALA A 113 4.77 -21.97 -9.20
C ALA A 113 4.64 -22.49 -10.64
N ALA A 114 3.41 -22.52 -11.17
CA ALA A 114 3.16 -22.97 -12.54
C ALA A 114 3.46 -21.89 -13.61
N ASP A 115 3.32 -20.60 -13.25
CA ASP A 115 3.41 -19.49 -14.21
C ASP A 115 4.74 -18.71 -14.07
N GLY A 116 5.39 -18.77 -12.92
CA GLY A 116 6.57 -17.96 -12.60
C GLY A 116 6.30 -16.45 -12.46
N PRO A 117 7.36 -15.62 -12.46
CA PRO A 117 7.23 -14.16 -12.38
C PRO A 117 6.65 -13.55 -13.65
N MET A 118 5.41 -13.07 -13.57
CA MET A 118 4.65 -12.44 -14.66
C MET A 118 4.88 -10.92 -14.71
N PRO A 119 4.45 -10.20 -15.78
CA PRO A 119 4.70 -8.75 -15.92
C PRO A 119 4.26 -7.90 -14.73
N GLN A 120 3.08 -8.16 -14.16
CA GLN A 120 2.59 -7.41 -12.99
C GLN A 120 3.36 -7.79 -11.71
N THR A 121 3.93 -8.99 -11.61
CA THR A 121 4.85 -9.34 -10.52
C THR A 121 6.05 -8.37 -10.51
N ARG A 122 6.64 -8.13 -11.67
CA ARG A 122 7.76 -7.18 -11.86
C ARG A 122 7.36 -5.76 -11.50
N GLU A 123 6.19 -5.31 -11.97
CA GLU A 123 5.67 -3.98 -11.66
C GLU A 123 5.40 -3.80 -10.17
N HIS A 124 4.81 -4.81 -9.51
CA HIS A 124 4.52 -4.75 -8.08
C HIS A 124 5.79 -4.72 -7.22
N VAL A 125 6.83 -5.48 -7.56
CA VAL A 125 8.13 -5.43 -6.87
C VAL A 125 8.77 -4.05 -7.04
N LEU A 126 8.76 -3.50 -8.25
CA LEU A 126 9.25 -2.14 -8.52
C LEU A 126 8.49 -1.09 -7.69
N LEU A 127 7.16 -1.16 -7.69
CA LEU A 127 6.32 -0.21 -6.94
C LEU A 127 6.53 -0.34 -5.44
N ALA A 128 6.63 -1.56 -4.90
CA ALA A 128 6.94 -1.79 -3.49
C ALA A 128 8.27 -1.12 -3.10
N ARG A 129 9.29 -1.22 -3.97
CA ARG A 129 10.57 -0.53 -3.77
C ARG A 129 10.41 0.99 -3.78
N GLN A 130 9.64 1.53 -4.73
CA GLN A 130 9.41 2.98 -4.86
C GLN A 130 8.67 3.59 -3.67
N VAL A 131 7.67 2.89 -3.13
CA VAL A 131 6.94 3.34 -1.93
C VAL A 131 7.65 2.96 -0.63
N ASN A 132 8.88 2.42 -0.74
CA ASN A 132 9.76 2.11 0.37
C ASN A 132 9.24 1.00 1.31
N VAL A 133 8.61 -0.05 0.76
CA VAL A 133 8.39 -1.28 1.51
C VAL A 133 9.76 -1.87 1.87
N PRO A 134 10.09 -2.00 3.16
CA PRO A 134 11.47 -2.30 3.54
C PRO A 134 11.86 -3.75 3.27
N ASN A 135 10.96 -4.69 3.52
CA ASN A 135 11.23 -6.12 3.45
C ASN A 135 10.10 -6.89 2.76
N LEU A 136 10.49 -7.97 2.11
CA LEU A 136 9.57 -8.91 1.46
C LEU A 136 9.73 -10.31 2.03
N VAL A 137 8.66 -11.10 1.94
CA VAL A 137 8.65 -12.55 2.07
C VAL A 137 7.98 -13.10 0.82
N VAL A 138 8.45 -14.20 0.27
CA VAL A 138 7.88 -14.81 -0.94
C VAL A 138 7.02 -16.01 -0.57
N PHE A 139 5.83 -16.08 -1.16
CA PHE A 139 5.02 -17.29 -1.14
C PHE A 139 4.87 -17.83 -2.56
N LEU A 140 5.56 -18.94 -2.85
CA LEU A 140 5.45 -19.68 -4.10
C LEU A 140 4.21 -20.55 -4.04
N ASN A 141 3.13 -20.04 -4.62
CA ASN A 141 1.78 -20.58 -4.53
C ASN A 141 1.49 -21.61 -5.64
N LYS A 142 0.42 -22.38 -5.48
CA LYS A 142 -0.05 -23.38 -6.46
C LYS A 142 0.96 -24.50 -6.72
N THR A 143 1.71 -24.91 -5.71
CA THR A 143 2.66 -26.02 -5.83
C THR A 143 1.97 -27.35 -6.10
N ASP A 144 0.67 -27.46 -5.82
CA ASP A 144 -0.19 -28.59 -6.15
C ASP A 144 -0.41 -28.78 -7.68
N LEU A 145 -0.05 -27.80 -8.50
CA LEU A 145 -0.14 -27.87 -9.96
C LEU A 145 1.21 -28.21 -10.62
N VAL A 146 2.26 -28.43 -9.85
CA VAL A 146 3.63 -28.68 -10.35
C VAL A 146 4.19 -29.94 -9.72
N ASP A 147 4.30 -30.97 -10.54
CA ASP A 147 4.84 -32.28 -10.09
C ASP A 147 6.37 -32.36 -10.15
N ASP A 148 7.01 -31.44 -10.89
CA ASP A 148 8.46 -31.44 -11.12
C ASP A 148 9.17 -30.53 -10.09
N PRO A 149 10.00 -31.10 -9.19
CA PRO A 149 10.78 -30.33 -8.23
C PRO A 149 11.79 -29.38 -8.88
N GLU A 150 12.37 -29.74 -10.04
CA GLU A 150 13.35 -28.89 -10.74
C GLU A 150 12.69 -27.61 -11.25
N LEU A 151 11.43 -27.68 -11.67
CA LEU A 151 10.67 -26.50 -12.08
C LEU A 151 10.41 -25.56 -10.90
N LEU A 152 10.14 -26.09 -9.70
CA LEU A 152 9.96 -25.30 -8.49
C LEU A 152 11.25 -24.54 -8.11
N GLU A 153 12.41 -25.19 -8.27
CA GLU A 153 13.71 -24.56 -8.02
C GLU A 153 14.03 -23.47 -9.07
N LEU A 154 13.71 -23.73 -10.33
CA LEU A 154 13.91 -22.76 -11.40
C LEU A 154 13.07 -21.50 -11.16
N VAL A 155 11.78 -21.65 -10.84
CA VAL A 155 10.90 -20.50 -10.55
C VAL A 155 11.36 -19.74 -9.30
N GLU A 156 11.85 -20.44 -8.27
CA GLU A 156 12.45 -19.78 -7.10
C GLU A 156 13.67 -18.94 -7.50
N MET A 157 14.56 -19.47 -8.35
CA MET A 157 15.73 -18.73 -8.86
C MET A 157 15.31 -17.48 -9.63
N GLU A 158 14.34 -17.58 -10.53
CA GLU A 158 13.82 -16.42 -11.28
C GLU A 158 13.24 -15.35 -10.37
N VAL A 159 12.55 -15.73 -9.30
CA VAL A 159 12.02 -14.79 -8.30
C VAL A 159 13.16 -14.10 -7.55
N ARG A 160 14.21 -14.85 -7.13
CA ARG A 160 15.37 -14.28 -6.44
C ARG A 160 16.14 -13.30 -7.32
N GLU A 161 16.35 -13.63 -8.60
CA GLU A 161 16.97 -12.74 -9.59
C GLU A 161 16.14 -11.46 -9.79
N LEU A 162 14.82 -11.60 -9.88
CA LEU A 162 13.91 -10.45 -9.98
C LEU A 162 14.04 -9.53 -8.77
N LEU A 163 14.08 -10.08 -7.56
CA LEU A 163 14.22 -9.31 -6.33
C LEU A 163 15.56 -8.59 -6.25
N ASN A 164 16.66 -9.27 -6.59
CA ASN A 164 18.00 -8.68 -6.65
C ASN A 164 18.06 -7.54 -7.67
N LYS A 165 17.42 -7.70 -8.84
CA LYS A 165 17.35 -6.65 -9.87
C LYS A 165 16.70 -5.35 -9.34
N TYR A 166 15.74 -5.45 -8.44
CA TYR A 166 15.05 -4.29 -7.84
C TYR A 166 15.59 -3.93 -6.44
N GLU A 167 16.83 -4.34 -6.14
CA GLU A 167 17.56 -3.98 -4.92
C GLU A 167 16.90 -4.47 -3.61
N PHE A 168 16.15 -5.57 -3.68
CA PHE A 168 15.83 -6.36 -2.51
C PHE A 168 16.89 -7.45 -2.33
N ASP A 169 17.10 -7.93 -1.11
CA ASP A 169 18.06 -8.99 -0.81
C ASP A 169 17.50 -10.37 -1.20
N GLY A 170 17.38 -10.59 -2.52
CA GLY A 170 16.73 -11.80 -3.07
C GLY A 170 17.35 -13.11 -2.63
N ASP A 171 18.66 -13.11 -2.31
CA ASP A 171 19.38 -14.32 -1.90
C ASP A 171 18.97 -14.77 -0.49
N ASN A 172 18.69 -13.82 0.42
CA ASN A 172 18.35 -14.09 1.82
C ASN A 172 16.85 -13.98 2.14
N ILE A 173 16.03 -13.49 1.22
CA ILE A 173 14.58 -13.42 1.41
C ILE A 173 13.97 -14.82 1.54
N PRO A 174 13.16 -15.10 2.59
CA PRO A 174 12.48 -16.38 2.73
C PRO A 174 11.52 -16.64 1.57
N VAL A 175 11.61 -17.84 1.01
CA VAL A 175 10.68 -18.35 -0.01
C VAL A 175 9.96 -19.57 0.56
N ILE A 176 8.68 -19.42 0.82
CA ILE A 176 7.82 -20.48 1.32
C ILE A 176 7.05 -21.08 0.15
N LYS A 177 7.06 -22.41 0.04
CA LYS A 177 6.38 -23.17 -1.02
C LYS A 177 5.11 -23.80 -0.49
N GLY A 178 3.98 -23.63 -1.20
CA GLY A 178 2.71 -24.21 -0.76
C GLY A 178 1.56 -23.97 -1.73
N SER A 179 0.40 -24.53 -1.38
CA SER A 179 -0.87 -24.27 -2.04
C SER A 179 -1.84 -23.58 -1.08
N ALA A 180 -2.15 -22.32 -1.35
CA ALA A 180 -3.10 -21.55 -0.54
C ALA A 180 -4.48 -22.23 -0.47
N THR A 181 -4.91 -22.87 -1.59
CA THR A 181 -6.19 -23.58 -1.68
C THR A 181 -6.20 -24.83 -0.78
N GLU A 182 -5.14 -25.63 -0.83
CA GLU A 182 -5.05 -26.83 0.01
C GLU A 182 -4.89 -26.47 1.49
N CYS A 183 -4.10 -25.43 1.79
CA CYS A 183 -3.97 -24.91 3.16
C CYS A 183 -5.31 -24.40 3.71
N LEU A 184 -6.11 -23.69 2.89
CA LEU A 184 -7.43 -23.22 3.29
C LEU A 184 -8.38 -24.40 3.60
N LYS A 185 -8.44 -25.39 2.72
CA LYS A 185 -9.24 -26.61 2.95
C LYS A 185 -8.83 -27.31 4.25
N ALA A 186 -7.51 -27.49 4.43
CA ALA A 186 -6.98 -28.16 5.62
C ALA A 186 -7.32 -27.39 6.91
N ALA A 187 -7.26 -26.05 6.89
CA ALA A 187 -7.63 -25.22 8.03
C ALA A 187 -9.11 -25.34 8.38
N LEU A 188 -10.00 -25.32 7.37
CA LEU A 188 -11.44 -25.49 7.56
C LEU A 188 -11.79 -26.91 8.09
N GLU A 189 -11.03 -27.92 7.69
CA GLU A 189 -11.15 -29.31 8.16
C GLU A 189 -10.36 -29.56 9.47
N LYS A 190 -9.65 -28.56 10.00
CA LYS A 190 -8.81 -28.64 11.21
C LYS A 190 -7.70 -29.69 11.11
N ARG A 191 -7.11 -29.88 9.91
CA ARG A 191 -5.98 -30.78 9.64
C ARG A 191 -4.66 -29.99 9.68
N GLU A 192 -3.97 -29.99 10.81
CA GLU A 192 -2.78 -29.15 11.04
C GLU A 192 -1.65 -29.38 10.03
N GLU A 193 -1.38 -30.62 9.68
CA GLU A 193 -0.30 -30.95 8.71
C GLU A 193 -0.53 -30.31 7.34
N GLY A 194 -1.79 -30.13 6.92
CA GLY A 194 -2.14 -29.61 5.62
C GLY A 194 -1.97 -28.10 5.48
N TYR A 195 -1.82 -27.35 6.57
CA TYR A 195 -1.61 -25.89 6.51
C TYR A 195 -0.25 -25.43 7.09
N LYS A 196 0.69 -26.36 7.24
CA LYS A 196 2.05 -26.06 7.69
C LYS A 196 2.74 -24.95 6.89
N PRO A 197 2.61 -24.82 5.54
CA PRO A 197 3.19 -23.71 4.80
C PRO A 197 2.69 -22.32 5.25
N ILE A 198 1.45 -22.21 5.73
CA ILE A 198 0.95 -20.94 6.26
C ILE A 198 1.60 -20.64 7.63
N ILE A 199 1.83 -21.62 8.46
CA ILE A 199 2.57 -21.44 9.74
C ILE A 199 3.99 -20.95 9.43
N GLU A 200 4.69 -21.60 8.50
CA GLU A 200 6.04 -21.21 8.06
C GLU A 200 6.05 -19.76 7.50
N LEU A 201 5.01 -19.39 6.74
CA LEU A 201 4.86 -18.01 6.25
C LEU A 201 4.69 -17.01 7.41
N MET A 202 3.87 -17.34 8.42
CA MET A 202 3.68 -16.49 9.59
C MET A 202 4.98 -16.34 10.39
N ASP A 203 5.73 -17.44 10.58
CA ASP A 203 7.04 -17.41 11.23
C ASP A 203 8.07 -16.59 10.43
N ALA A 204 8.03 -16.67 9.10
CA ALA A 204 8.86 -15.85 8.23
C ALA A 204 8.52 -14.36 8.35
N LEU A 205 7.24 -13.99 8.43
CA LEU A 205 6.82 -12.61 8.67
C LEU A 205 7.31 -12.09 10.03
N ASP A 206 7.15 -12.90 11.08
CA ASP A 206 7.58 -12.53 12.44
C ASP A 206 9.10 -12.30 12.54
N ASN A 207 9.89 -13.05 11.77
CA ASN A 207 11.34 -13.04 11.88
C ASN A 207 12.02 -12.11 10.86
N ASN A 208 11.41 -11.86 9.69
CA ASN A 208 12.05 -11.12 8.58
C ASN A 208 11.48 -9.73 8.35
N ILE A 209 10.25 -9.43 8.79
CA ILE A 209 9.76 -8.07 8.75
C ILE A 209 10.21 -7.37 10.05
N PRO A 210 11.03 -6.29 9.97
CA PRO A 210 11.47 -5.59 11.17
C PRO A 210 10.28 -4.93 11.87
N GLU A 211 10.38 -4.76 13.17
CA GLU A 211 9.43 -3.94 13.91
C GLU A 211 9.57 -2.49 13.46
N PRO A 212 8.48 -1.88 12.94
CA PRO A 212 8.57 -0.56 12.36
C PRO A 212 8.77 0.52 13.42
N VAL A 213 9.69 1.44 13.15
CA VAL A 213 9.89 2.64 13.98
C VAL A 213 8.69 3.56 13.75
N ARG A 214 7.94 3.87 14.83
CA ARG A 214 6.75 4.72 14.78
C ARG A 214 7.06 6.12 15.27
N GLU A 215 6.91 7.13 14.42
CA GLU A 215 7.16 8.55 14.74
C GLU A 215 5.98 9.16 15.51
N GLN A 216 5.73 8.69 16.74
CA GLN A 216 4.58 9.12 17.55
C GLN A 216 4.73 10.55 18.10
N ASP A 217 5.96 11.06 18.27
CA ASP A 217 6.24 12.39 18.80
C ASP A 217 6.10 13.52 17.78
N LYS A 218 6.01 13.18 16.49
CA LYS A 218 5.78 14.16 15.43
C LYS A 218 4.32 14.64 15.41
N PRO A 219 4.04 15.81 14.80
CA PRO A 219 2.67 16.26 14.57
C PRO A 219 1.85 15.22 13.80
N PHE A 220 0.61 14.98 14.24
CA PHE A 220 -0.31 14.03 13.59
C PHE A 220 -0.49 14.30 12.11
N LEU A 221 -0.43 13.24 11.31
CA LEU A 221 -0.74 13.25 9.88
C LEU A 221 -1.28 11.88 9.46
N MET A 222 -2.44 11.90 8.79
CA MET A 222 -3.09 10.72 8.23
C MET A 222 -3.61 11.03 6.81
N PRO A 223 -3.03 10.46 5.75
CA PRO A 223 -3.59 10.53 4.40
C PRO A 223 -4.94 9.81 4.34
N ILE A 224 -5.92 10.42 3.68
CA ILE A 224 -7.26 9.86 3.51
C ILE A 224 -7.24 8.89 2.32
N GLU A 225 -7.64 7.66 2.58
CA GLU A 225 -7.73 6.58 1.60
C GLU A 225 -9.17 6.41 1.09
N ASP A 226 -10.14 6.46 2.01
CA ASP A 226 -11.55 6.29 1.69
C ASP A 226 -12.42 7.14 2.59
N VAL A 227 -13.63 7.48 2.10
CA VAL A 227 -14.59 8.32 2.82
C VAL A 227 -15.98 7.74 2.75
N PHE A 228 -16.60 7.57 3.90
CA PHE A 228 -17.99 7.16 3.98
C PHE A 228 -18.73 7.90 5.10
N SER A 229 -20.05 7.86 5.06
CA SER A 229 -20.88 8.45 6.11
C SER A 229 -21.58 7.35 6.91
N ILE A 230 -21.66 7.56 8.23
CA ILE A 230 -22.45 6.72 9.13
C ILE A 230 -23.69 7.52 9.51
N LYS A 231 -24.88 7.01 9.15
CA LYS A 231 -26.15 7.67 9.44
C LYS A 231 -26.25 8.01 10.94
N GLY A 232 -26.47 9.28 11.27
CA GLY A 232 -26.60 9.77 12.63
C GLY A 232 -25.29 9.93 13.41
N ARG A 233 -24.12 9.60 12.82
CA ARG A 233 -22.80 9.73 13.48
C ARG A 233 -21.84 10.73 12.78
N GLY A 234 -21.95 10.90 11.48
CA GLY A 234 -21.12 11.84 10.71
C GLY A 234 -20.30 11.20 9.60
N THR A 235 -19.32 11.93 9.12
CA THR A 235 -18.39 11.52 8.07
C THR A 235 -17.19 10.78 8.68
N VAL A 236 -16.76 9.70 8.03
CA VAL A 236 -15.58 8.93 8.42
C VAL A 236 -14.56 9.02 7.30
N GLY A 237 -13.35 9.48 7.63
CA GLY A 237 -12.17 9.35 6.80
C GLY A 237 -11.31 8.19 7.30
N THR A 238 -10.95 7.26 6.41
CA THR A 238 -10.06 6.14 6.75
C THR A 238 -8.68 6.36 6.16
N GLY A 239 -7.68 5.81 6.82
CA GLY A 239 -6.31 5.80 6.36
C GLY A 239 -5.35 5.25 7.41
N ARG A 240 -4.09 5.10 7.01
CA ARG A 240 -3.00 4.79 7.94
C ARG A 240 -2.47 6.10 8.54
N ILE A 241 -2.32 6.15 9.84
CA ILE A 241 -1.62 7.26 10.50
C ILE A 241 -0.13 7.19 10.10
N GLU A 242 0.34 8.17 9.34
CA GLU A 242 1.72 8.25 8.87
C GLU A 242 2.67 8.59 10.03
N ARG A 243 2.27 9.55 10.86
CA ARG A 243 3.02 10.00 12.04
C ARG A 243 2.12 10.65 13.09
N GLY A 244 2.65 10.77 14.30
CA GLY A 244 1.96 11.38 15.43
C GLY A 244 0.87 10.52 16.05
N THR A 245 0.03 11.17 16.82
CA THR A 245 -1.11 10.56 17.50
C THR A 245 -2.35 11.43 17.36
N VAL A 246 -3.53 10.81 17.37
CA VAL A 246 -4.83 11.49 17.39
C VAL A 246 -5.73 10.89 18.44
N LYS A 247 -6.44 11.71 19.21
CA LYS A 247 -7.38 11.33 20.26
C LYS A 247 -8.79 11.76 19.92
N VAL A 248 -9.75 11.08 20.52
CA VAL A 248 -11.13 11.54 20.50
C VAL A 248 -11.21 12.90 21.20
N GLY A 249 -11.81 13.89 20.51
CA GLY A 249 -11.88 15.28 20.97
C GLY A 249 -10.86 16.22 20.32
N ASP A 250 -9.82 15.68 19.68
CA ASP A 250 -8.82 16.52 19.02
C ASP A 250 -9.41 17.30 17.85
N GLU A 251 -8.94 18.55 17.69
CA GLU A 251 -9.13 19.35 16.50
C GLU A 251 -8.06 18.98 15.49
N VAL A 252 -8.47 18.62 14.27
CA VAL A 252 -7.58 18.33 13.14
C VAL A 252 -7.91 19.25 11.96
N GLU A 253 -6.95 19.47 11.09
CA GLU A 253 -7.09 20.26 9.87
C GLU A 253 -7.14 19.33 8.65
N ILE A 254 -8.08 19.60 7.72
CA ILE A 254 -8.16 18.93 6.42
C ILE A 254 -7.32 19.73 5.43
N VAL A 255 -6.33 19.09 4.78
CA VAL A 255 -5.36 19.77 3.91
C VAL A 255 -5.27 19.05 2.57
N GLY A 256 -5.18 19.82 1.47
CA GLY A 256 -4.97 19.35 0.10
C GLY A 256 -6.22 19.38 -0.78
N LEU A 257 -6.04 19.23 -2.08
CA LEU A 257 -6.99 19.20 -3.20
C LEU A 257 -7.89 20.43 -3.33
N HIS A 258 -8.46 20.94 -2.26
CA HIS A 258 -9.30 22.13 -2.23
C HIS A 258 -8.70 23.19 -1.31
N THR A 259 -8.93 24.46 -1.63
CA THR A 259 -8.26 25.61 -1.01
C THR A 259 -9.06 26.25 0.12
N LYS A 260 -9.81 25.49 0.91
CA LYS A 260 -10.37 26.05 2.15
C LYS A 260 -9.22 26.24 3.15
N LYS A 261 -8.84 27.47 3.43
CA LYS A 261 -7.83 27.76 4.48
C LYS A 261 -8.39 27.46 5.86
N ASN A 262 -7.57 26.86 6.72
CA ASN A 262 -7.88 26.57 8.13
C ASN A 262 -9.16 25.74 8.31
N TRP A 263 -9.35 24.74 7.49
CA TRP A 263 -10.53 23.88 7.59
C TRP A 263 -10.36 22.85 8.71
N LYS A 264 -10.80 23.29 9.88
CA LYS A 264 -10.68 22.52 11.13
C LYS A 264 -11.96 21.74 11.41
N VAL A 265 -11.78 20.51 11.85
CA VAL A 265 -12.84 19.58 12.22
C VAL A 265 -12.49 18.86 13.52
N VAL A 266 -13.49 18.35 14.23
CA VAL A 266 -13.26 17.64 15.48
C VAL A 266 -13.40 16.14 15.27
N VAL A 267 -12.42 15.36 15.75
CA VAL A 267 -12.45 13.90 15.80
C VAL A 267 -13.37 13.46 16.93
N THR A 268 -14.51 12.86 16.60
CA THR A 268 -15.50 12.41 17.57
C THR A 268 -15.42 10.91 17.88
N GLY A 269 -14.58 10.18 17.16
CA GLY A 269 -14.30 8.77 17.38
C GLY A 269 -13.15 8.30 16.55
N VAL A 270 -12.41 7.33 17.06
CA VAL A 270 -11.34 6.61 16.35
C VAL A 270 -11.68 5.12 16.42
N GLU A 271 -11.67 4.46 15.27
CA GLU A 271 -12.03 3.04 15.17
C GLU A 271 -11.00 2.29 14.31
N MET A 272 -10.68 1.06 14.71
CA MET A 272 -9.84 0.12 13.98
C MET A 272 -10.49 -1.26 14.00
N PHE A 273 -10.69 -1.90 12.84
CA PHE A 273 -11.33 -3.23 12.71
C PHE A 273 -12.66 -3.36 13.49
N ASN A 274 -13.53 -2.36 13.38
CA ASN A 274 -14.82 -2.27 14.09
C ASN A 274 -14.74 -2.20 15.64
N LYS A 275 -13.55 -1.97 16.18
CA LYS A 275 -13.31 -1.72 17.61
C LYS A 275 -13.02 -0.24 17.83
N THR A 276 -13.43 0.31 18.96
CA THR A 276 -13.15 1.71 19.33
C THR A 276 -11.76 1.84 19.96
N LEU A 277 -11.10 2.98 19.69
CA LEU A 277 -9.86 3.36 20.35
C LEU A 277 -10.02 4.71 21.02
N ASP A 278 -9.36 4.89 22.17
CA ASP A 278 -9.23 6.21 22.80
C ASP A 278 -8.29 7.12 22.02
N GLN A 279 -7.26 6.52 21.38
CA GLN A 279 -6.31 7.20 20.52
C GLN A 279 -5.79 6.29 19.40
N GLY A 280 -5.58 6.87 18.21
CA GLY A 280 -4.81 6.30 17.12
C GLY A 280 -3.36 6.77 17.20
N ILE A 281 -2.42 5.89 16.88
CA ILE A 281 -0.98 6.20 16.86
C ILE A 281 -0.38 5.91 15.48
N ALA A 282 0.79 6.48 15.20
CA ALA A 282 1.54 6.23 13.96
C ALA A 282 1.60 4.71 13.64
N GLY A 283 1.23 4.35 12.43
CA GLY A 283 1.14 2.98 11.94
C GLY A 283 -0.25 2.34 12.01
N ASP A 284 -1.18 2.86 12.80
CA ASP A 284 -2.54 2.32 12.87
C ASP A 284 -3.33 2.62 11.59
N ASN A 285 -4.08 1.64 11.09
CA ASN A 285 -5.09 1.83 10.04
C ASN A 285 -6.43 2.12 10.70
N VAL A 286 -6.85 3.39 10.69
CA VAL A 286 -8.01 3.83 11.45
C VAL A 286 -9.07 4.51 10.59
N GLY A 287 -10.31 4.50 11.08
CA GLY A 287 -11.37 5.39 10.67
C GLY A 287 -11.55 6.49 11.71
N CYS A 288 -11.31 7.74 11.32
CA CYS A 288 -11.60 8.92 12.12
C CYS A 288 -13.00 9.42 11.83
N LEU A 289 -13.87 9.38 12.83
CA LEU A 289 -15.21 9.95 12.77
C LEU A 289 -15.10 11.47 12.98
N LEU A 290 -15.54 12.23 11.99
CA LEU A 290 -15.35 13.69 11.94
C LEU A 290 -16.69 14.41 12.10
N ARG A 291 -16.67 15.50 12.88
CA ARG A 291 -17.79 16.44 13.00
C ARG A 291 -17.42 17.77 12.37
N GLY A 292 -18.35 18.35 11.60
CA GLY A 292 -18.14 19.64 10.92
C GLY A 292 -17.71 19.52 9.46
N VAL A 293 -17.83 18.31 8.88
CA VAL A 293 -17.55 18.04 7.46
C VAL A 293 -18.58 17.07 6.89
N GLU A 294 -19.05 17.32 5.68
CA GLU A 294 -19.93 16.43 4.94
C GLU A 294 -19.12 15.47 4.07
N LYS A 295 -19.71 14.30 3.69
CA LYS A 295 -19.03 13.31 2.88
C LYS A 295 -18.50 13.86 1.55
N GLN A 296 -19.25 14.77 0.91
CA GLN A 296 -18.90 15.36 -0.39
C GLN A 296 -17.74 16.37 -0.30
N GLU A 297 -17.42 16.83 0.90
CA GLU A 297 -16.36 17.80 1.16
C GLU A 297 -15.02 17.12 1.47
N LEU A 298 -15.03 15.83 1.82
CA LEU A 298 -13.83 15.04 2.14
C LEU A 298 -13.55 14.06 1.00
N GLU A 299 -12.31 14.06 0.52
CA GLU A 299 -11.92 13.22 -0.61
C GLU A 299 -10.63 12.43 -0.33
N ARG A 300 -10.50 11.29 -1.01
CA ARG A 300 -9.25 10.54 -1.06
C ARG A 300 -8.13 11.44 -1.59
N GLY A 301 -6.98 11.43 -0.91
CA GLY A 301 -5.82 12.25 -1.26
C GLY A 301 -5.68 13.53 -0.44
N MET A 302 -6.72 13.96 0.26
CA MET A 302 -6.57 14.93 1.35
C MET A 302 -5.87 14.27 2.53
N VAL A 303 -5.36 15.08 3.45
CA VAL A 303 -4.79 14.59 4.71
C VAL A 303 -5.52 15.20 5.90
N LEU A 304 -5.66 14.42 6.98
CA LEU A 304 -5.95 14.95 8.29
C LEU A 304 -4.64 15.20 9.01
N ALA A 305 -4.44 16.39 9.51
CA ALA A 305 -3.19 16.78 10.14
C ALA A 305 -3.44 17.60 11.42
N LYS A 306 -2.42 17.67 12.28
CA LYS A 306 -2.42 18.64 13.38
C LYS A 306 -2.51 20.05 12.78
N PRO A 307 -3.40 20.93 13.27
CA PRO A 307 -3.58 22.26 12.69
C PRO A 307 -2.27 23.03 12.52
N GLY A 308 -2.03 23.52 11.30
CA GLY A 308 -0.84 24.31 10.94
C GLY A 308 0.46 23.50 10.80
N SER A 309 0.43 22.15 10.84
CA SER A 309 1.63 21.33 10.76
C SER A 309 2.08 20.98 9.34
N ILE A 310 1.20 21.13 8.36
CA ILE A 310 1.49 20.92 6.94
C ILE A 310 0.64 21.88 6.10
N THR A 311 1.14 22.28 4.94
CA THR A 311 0.46 23.17 4.01
C THR A 311 0.28 22.55 2.63
N PRO A 312 -0.75 22.94 1.86
CA PRO A 312 -0.93 22.49 0.49
C PRO A 312 -0.05 23.33 -0.46
N HIS A 313 0.56 22.67 -1.43
CA HIS A 313 1.47 23.29 -2.40
C HIS A 313 1.18 22.80 -3.81
N THR A 314 1.52 23.66 -4.80
CA THR A 314 1.30 23.39 -6.22
C THR A 314 2.59 23.35 -7.03
N GLU A 315 3.72 23.79 -6.48
CA GLU A 315 4.98 23.86 -7.22
C GLU A 315 6.16 23.41 -6.35
N PHE A 316 7.01 22.55 -6.91
CA PHE A 316 8.14 22.00 -6.20
C PHE A 316 9.32 21.64 -7.12
N LEU A 317 10.50 21.48 -6.53
CA LEU A 317 11.64 20.78 -7.13
C LEU A 317 11.66 19.35 -6.60
N GLY A 318 11.90 18.40 -7.50
CA GLY A 318 12.06 17.00 -7.14
C GLY A 318 13.26 16.38 -7.82
N GLU A 319 14.02 15.56 -7.11
CA GLU A 319 14.99 14.65 -7.70
C GLU A 319 14.28 13.38 -8.16
N VAL A 320 14.50 13.00 -9.42
CA VAL A 320 13.76 11.95 -10.09
C VAL A 320 14.71 11.00 -10.82
N TYR A 321 14.48 9.71 -10.63
CA TYR A 321 15.02 8.66 -11.49
C TYR A 321 13.97 8.29 -12.54
N VAL A 322 14.32 8.36 -13.81
CA VAL A 322 13.46 8.00 -14.94
C VAL A 322 13.74 6.56 -15.35
N LEU A 323 12.72 5.71 -15.26
CA LEU A 323 12.85 4.27 -15.50
C LEU A 323 13.20 3.97 -16.96
N LYS A 324 14.14 3.03 -17.15
CA LYS A 324 14.50 2.48 -18.46
C LYS A 324 13.37 1.59 -19.01
N LYS A 325 13.44 1.30 -20.32
CA LYS A 325 12.51 0.38 -20.98
C LYS A 325 12.52 -1.02 -20.34
N GLU A 326 13.70 -1.52 -20.00
CA GLU A 326 13.90 -2.83 -19.37
C GLU A 326 13.32 -2.91 -17.96
N GLU A 327 13.09 -1.76 -17.34
CA GLU A 327 12.44 -1.61 -16.02
C GLU A 327 10.93 -1.37 -16.14
N GLY A 328 10.36 -1.48 -17.35
CA GLY A 328 8.95 -1.21 -17.63
C GLY A 328 8.64 0.27 -17.88
N GLY A 329 9.65 1.14 -17.89
CA GLY A 329 9.54 2.57 -18.13
C GLY A 329 9.41 2.97 -19.60
N ARG A 330 9.81 4.19 -19.89
CA ARG A 330 9.78 4.77 -21.25
C ARG A 330 10.93 4.24 -22.11
N HIS A 331 10.75 4.32 -23.42
CA HIS A 331 11.80 4.07 -24.42
C HIS A 331 12.17 5.33 -25.21
N THR A 332 11.46 6.45 -24.97
CA THR A 332 11.71 7.73 -25.63
C THR A 332 11.98 8.82 -24.60
N PRO A 333 12.81 9.82 -24.94
CA PRO A 333 13.01 10.99 -24.08
C PRO A 333 11.73 11.80 -23.94
N PHE A 334 11.70 12.67 -22.95
CA PHE A 334 10.70 13.72 -22.81
C PHE A 334 11.37 15.09 -22.60
N PHE A 335 10.59 16.13 -22.82
CA PHE A 335 11.00 17.52 -22.84
C PHE A 335 10.26 18.33 -21.80
N PRO A 336 10.68 19.54 -21.46
CA PRO A 336 9.87 20.49 -20.72
C PRO A 336 8.45 20.62 -21.31
N ASN A 337 7.46 20.86 -20.44
CA ASN A 337 6.02 20.83 -20.71
C ASN A 337 5.41 19.42 -20.87
N TYR A 338 6.16 18.36 -20.61
CA TYR A 338 5.60 17.02 -20.45
C TYR A 338 4.62 16.98 -19.26
N ARG A 339 3.45 16.32 -19.43
CA ARG A 339 2.35 16.35 -18.48
C ARG A 339 1.90 14.95 -18.05
N PRO A 340 2.67 14.24 -17.21
CA PRO A 340 2.29 12.95 -16.65
C PRO A 340 1.40 13.09 -15.42
N GLN A 341 1.02 11.94 -14.83
CA GLN A 341 0.39 11.85 -13.52
C GLN A 341 1.46 11.70 -12.43
N PHE A 342 1.34 12.49 -11.37
CA PHE A 342 2.16 12.43 -10.18
C PHE A 342 1.36 11.79 -9.05
N TYR A 343 1.89 10.72 -8.47
CA TYR A 343 1.26 9.97 -7.39
C TYR A 343 1.91 10.34 -6.07
N PHE A 344 1.14 10.95 -5.17
CA PHE A 344 1.56 11.31 -3.82
C PHE A 344 0.66 10.60 -2.81
N ARG A 345 1.24 9.91 -1.82
CA ARG A 345 0.45 9.21 -0.79
C ARG A 345 -0.74 8.42 -1.40
N THR A 346 -1.96 8.90 -1.18
CA THR A 346 -3.20 8.23 -1.61
C THR A 346 -3.84 8.81 -2.87
N THR A 347 -3.23 9.82 -3.50
CA THR A 347 -3.79 10.52 -4.66
C THR A 347 -2.85 10.61 -5.85
N ASP A 348 -3.42 10.91 -7.00
CA ASP A 348 -2.71 11.28 -8.21
C ASP A 348 -3.21 12.62 -8.74
N VAL A 349 -2.29 13.40 -9.24
CA VAL A 349 -2.57 14.69 -9.86
C VAL A 349 -1.78 14.85 -11.16
N THR A 350 -2.37 15.52 -12.14
CA THR A 350 -1.64 15.91 -13.34
C THR A 350 -0.65 17.00 -12.98
N GLY A 351 0.60 16.85 -13.38
CA GLY A 351 1.62 17.87 -13.23
C GLY A 351 2.30 18.19 -14.55
N THR A 352 2.78 19.42 -14.69
CA THR A 352 3.58 19.87 -15.82
C THR A 352 5.03 20.03 -15.38
N ILE A 353 5.94 19.34 -16.04
CA ILE A 353 7.38 19.51 -15.82
C ILE A 353 7.81 20.79 -16.54
N LYS A 354 8.07 21.86 -15.78
CA LYS A 354 8.44 23.17 -16.33
C LYS A 354 9.88 23.24 -16.77
N GLU A 355 10.78 22.69 -15.96
CA GLU A 355 12.22 22.74 -16.19
C GLU A 355 12.88 21.42 -15.81
N LEU A 356 13.97 21.12 -16.50
CA LEU A 356 14.83 19.97 -16.24
C LEU A 356 16.23 20.50 -15.93
N HIS A 357 16.85 19.97 -14.86
CA HIS A 357 18.20 20.34 -14.46
C HIS A 357 19.06 19.10 -14.28
N ALA A 358 20.20 19.06 -14.92
CA ALA A 358 21.17 17.99 -14.72
C ALA A 358 21.77 18.03 -13.31
N ARG A 359 22.44 16.97 -12.89
CA ARG A 359 23.04 16.86 -11.54
C ARG A 359 24.06 17.96 -11.21
N ASP A 360 24.70 18.53 -12.22
CA ASP A 360 25.63 19.66 -12.09
C ASP A 360 24.93 21.02 -11.94
N GLY A 361 23.58 21.03 -11.94
CA GLY A 361 22.75 22.22 -11.86
C GLY A 361 22.51 22.92 -13.20
N GLY A 362 23.08 22.43 -14.28
CA GLY A 362 22.86 22.96 -15.63
C GLY A 362 21.45 22.66 -16.14
N LYS A 363 20.87 23.58 -16.93
CA LYS A 363 19.55 23.37 -17.55
C LYS A 363 19.66 22.30 -18.63
N ALA A 364 18.80 21.28 -18.55
CA ALA A 364 18.71 20.22 -19.54
C ALA A 364 17.54 20.48 -20.51
N GLU A 365 17.75 20.22 -21.78
CA GLU A 365 16.72 20.37 -22.82
C GLU A 365 15.80 19.16 -22.90
N MET A 366 16.27 17.98 -22.48
CA MET A 366 15.51 16.73 -22.48
C MET A 366 15.98 15.82 -21.34
N CYS A 367 15.16 14.83 -21.04
CA CYS A 367 15.47 13.76 -20.09
C CYS A 367 15.35 12.40 -20.81
N MET A 368 16.38 11.55 -20.65
CA MET A 368 16.42 10.21 -21.21
C MET A 368 15.96 9.16 -20.19
N PRO A 369 15.41 8.02 -20.64
CA PRO A 369 15.22 6.86 -19.76
C PRO A 369 16.56 6.43 -19.14
N GLY A 370 16.57 6.27 -17.82
CA GLY A 370 17.78 5.97 -17.02
C GLY A 370 18.45 7.18 -16.39
N ASP A 371 18.00 8.39 -16.68
CA ASP A 371 18.55 9.60 -16.07
C ASP A 371 18.12 9.79 -14.63
N ASN A 372 19.05 10.33 -13.84
CA ASN A 372 18.74 10.98 -12.57
C ASN A 372 18.76 12.50 -12.80
N ILE A 373 17.64 13.15 -12.64
CA ILE A 373 17.46 14.54 -13.01
C ILE A 373 16.65 15.31 -11.96
N GLN A 374 16.94 16.59 -11.78
CA GLN A 374 16.07 17.45 -10.98
C GLN A 374 15.00 18.08 -11.88
N MET A 375 13.77 18.07 -11.43
CA MET A 375 12.61 18.60 -12.15
C MET A 375 11.94 19.70 -11.36
N ARG A 376 11.60 20.82 -12.02
CA ARG A 376 10.64 21.78 -11.52
C ARG A 376 9.26 21.41 -12.03
N VAL A 377 8.36 21.12 -11.12
CA VAL A 377 7.02 20.58 -11.41
C VAL A 377 5.94 21.50 -10.86
N GLU A 378 4.97 21.82 -11.70
CA GLU A 378 3.72 22.49 -11.32
C GLU A 378 2.56 21.51 -11.46
N ILE A 379 1.82 21.25 -10.37
CA ILE A 379 0.65 20.36 -10.32
C ILE A 379 -0.65 21.17 -10.36
N ILE A 380 -1.69 20.58 -10.96
CA ILE A 380 -2.97 21.28 -11.20
C ILE A 380 -3.83 21.47 -9.94
N SER A 381 -3.59 20.68 -8.89
CA SER A 381 -4.32 20.76 -7.63
C SER A 381 -3.34 20.78 -6.47
N PRO A 382 -3.60 21.57 -5.42
CA PRO A 382 -2.68 21.68 -4.29
C PRO A 382 -2.67 20.35 -3.49
N ILE A 383 -1.49 19.88 -3.15
CA ILE A 383 -1.27 18.65 -2.36
C ILE A 383 -0.60 19.03 -1.04
N ALA A 384 -1.04 18.42 0.06
CA ALA A 384 -0.33 18.49 1.33
C ALA A 384 1.08 17.95 1.16
N MET A 385 2.08 18.82 1.16
CA MET A 385 3.44 18.52 0.73
C MET A 385 4.46 19.00 1.75
N GLU A 386 5.56 18.28 1.84
CA GLU A 386 6.76 18.63 2.61
C GLU A 386 8.00 18.12 1.89
N GLU A 387 9.15 18.69 2.21
CA GLU A 387 10.43 18.20 1.70
C GLU A 387 10.67 16.76 2.18
N GLY A 388 11.22 15.92 1.32
CA GLY A 388 11.36 14.49 1.55
C GLY A 388 10.16 13.63 1.14
N LEU A 389 9.02 14.24 0.76
CA LEU A 389 7.87 13.47 0.27
C LEU A 389 8.20 12.75 -1.03
N ARG A 390 8.01 11.43 -1.05
CA ARG A 390 8.22 10.59 -2.24
C ARG A 390 7.01 10.64 -3.17
N PHE A 391 7.28 10.48 -4.46
CA PHE A 391 6.23 10.40 -5.48
C PHE A 391 6.64 9.46 -6.63
N ALA A 392 5.64 8.95 -7.32
CA ALA A 392 5.82 8.21 -8.57
C ALA A 392 5.26 9.02 -9.74
N ILE A 393 5.87 8.88 -10.91
CA ILE A 393 5.42 9.48 -12.18
C ILE A 393 4.87 8.38 -13.05
N ARG A 394 3.65 8.56 -13.57
CA ARG A 394 2.99 7.57 -14.43
C ARG A 394 2.45 8.17 -15.72
N GLU A 395 2.48 7.37 -16.77
CA GLU A 395 1.94 7.69 -18.09
C GLU A 395 1.30 6.43 -18.70
N GLY A 396 0.08 6.55 -19.21
CA GLY A 396 -0.59 5.47 -19.93
C GLY A 396 -0.67 4.14 -19.14
N GLY A 397 -0.85 4.22 -17.80
CA GLY A 397 -0.91 3.06 -16.92
C GLY A 397 0.44 2.47 -16.51
N ARG A 398 1.58 3.06 -16.92
CA ARG A 398 2.93 2.61 -16.58
C ARG A 398 3.62 3.59 -15.65
N THR A 399 4.41 3.09 -14.72
CA THR A 399 5.34 3.92 -13.96
C THR A 399 6.54 4.26 -14.83
N VAL A 400 6.82 5.55 -14.99
CA VAL A 400 7.91 6.06 -15.85
C VAL A 400 9.02 6.71 -15.06
N GLY A 401 8.82 6.95 -13.77
CA GLY A 401 9.83 7.49 -12.89
C GLY A 401 9.38 7.52 -11.44
N SER A 402 10.33 7.72 -10.55
CA SER A 402 10.09 7.95 -9.13
C SER A 402 11.02 9.03 -8.61
N GLY A 403 10.58 9.77 -7.62
CA GLY A 403 11.36 10.88 -7.08
C GLY A 403 10.98 11.27 -5.66
N VAL A 404 11.70 12.26 -5.18
CA VAL A 404 11.51 12.86 -3.87
C VAL A 404 11.45 14.39 -4.02
N VAL A 405 10.54 15.01 -3.28
CA VAL A 405 10.44 16.49 -3.19
C VAL A 405 11.67 17.00 -2.43
N THR A 406 12.48 17.81 -3.09
CA THR A 406 13.70 18.39 -2.49
C THR A 406 13.50 19.81 -2.02
N LYS A 407 12.56 20.53 -2.64
CA LYS A 407 12.24 21.91 -2.26
C LYS A 407 10.84 22.28 -2.70
N ILE A 408 10.12 22.96 -1.83
CA ILE A 408 8.81 23.56 -2.13
C ILE A 408 9.02 24.98 -2.65
N LEU A 409 8.31 25.34 -3.72
CA LEU A 409 8.40 26.64 -4.37
C LEU A 409 7.14 27.50 -4.17
N GLN A 410 5.94 26.86 -4.25
CA GLN A 410 4.66 27.54 -4.04
C GLN A 410 3.61 26.59 -3.47
#